data_64d04719236c9b0d36d04bfe14e84f36
#
_entry.id   64d04719236c9b0d36d04bfe14e84f36
#
_cell.length_a   1.000
_cell.length_b   1.000
_cell.length_c   1.000
_cell.angle_alpha   90.00
_cell.angle_beta   90.00
_cell.angle_gamma   90.00
#
_symmetry.space_group_name_H-M   'P 1'
#
loop_
_entity.id
_entity.type
_entity.pdbx_description
1 polymer ?
#
loop_
_entity_poly.entity_id
_entity_poly.type
_entity_poly.pdbx_seq_one_letter_code
_entity_poly.pdbx_strand_id
1 'polypeptide(L)'
;MRIDARGLVVAPGFIDLQCNGAAGVDVTGEPERLGEVAAALPRWGVTSWLPTIVTCAPDVRRRALAAVASHAGPPSAGAGGAAGAVALGLHLEGPFLAPRRRGAHDPRHLVAPSLDLVEREGWSRAAGVALVTLAPELAGALPVVRALVDRGVVVAAGHSDATATQAAAAVDAGVSYVTHLFNAMAPLHHREPGLAGVALADERLRAGVIADGLHVDPLVVALAARALGDRLSLVTDAVAALGAPPGRVHLGGRTAEVSAGDGAVRLPDGTLAGSTLPLDRAVRNLVAFAGVPLDRAVRAVTAAPAAVLRLTDRGVVAPGAVADLVLLTPGGAVVATLVGGRVVHDARAG
;
A
#
# COMPACT_ATOMS: atom_id res chain seq x y z
N MET A 1 -14.90 -5.18 -27.56
CA MET A 1 -15.98 -5.17 -26.53
C MET A 1 -16.46 -3.71 -26.41
N ARG A 2 -17.75 -3.47 -26.25
CA ARG A 2 -18.32 -2.13 -25.99
C ARG A 2 -19.01 -2.18 -24.62
N ILE A 3 -18.71 -1.21 -23.76
CA ILE A 3 -19.28 -1.11 -22.41
C ILE A 3 -20.09 0.19 -22.35
N ASP A 4 -21.33 0.11 -21.86
CA ASP A 4 -22.14 1.29 -21.61
C ASP A 4 -21.70 1.95 -20.30
N ALA A 5 -21.18 3.17 -20.40
CA ALA A 5 -20.70 3.98 -19.29
C ALA A 5 -21.57 5.24 -19.08
N ARG A 6 -22.79 5.31 -19.66
CA ARG A 6 -23.66 6.47 -19.48
C ARG A 6 -24.03 6.66 -18.01
N GLY A 7 -23.90 7.90 -17.53
CA GLY A 7 -24.15 8.24 -16.13
C GLY A 7 -23.07 7.77 -15.14
N LEU A 8 -21.95 7.22 -15.64
CA LEU A 8 -20.82 6.78 -14.84
C LEU A 8 -19.60 7.67 -15.08
N VAL A 9 -18.70 7.68 -14.10
CA VAL A 9 -17.37 8.28 -14.21
C VAL A 9 -16.40 7.20 -14.67
N VAL A 10 -15.66 7.45 -15.74
CA VAL A 10 -14.58 6.58 -16.21
C VAL A 10 -13.27 7.09 -15.60
N ALA A 11 -12.61 6.27 -14.82
CA ALA A 11 -11.36 6.58 -14.14
C ALA A 11 -10.26 5.57 -14.51
N PRO A 12 -8.96 5.91 -14.35
CA PRO A 12 -7.90 4.92 -14.37
C PRO A 12 -8.12 3.87 -13.29
N GLY A 13 -7.63 2.66 -13.50
CA GLY A 13 -7.62 1.62 -12.49
C GLY A 13 -6.85 2.04 -11.24
N PHE A 14 -7.34 1.64 -10.07
CA PHE A 14 -6.74 1.98 -8.80
C PHE A 14 -5.47 1.18 -8.55
N ILE A 15 -4.50 1.81 -7.88
CA ILE A 15 -3.21 1.24 -7.51
C ILE A 15 -3.10 1.29 -5.98
N ASP A 16 -2.99 0.13 -5.34
CA ASP A 16 -2.78 0.02 -3.90
C ASP A 16 -1.30 -0.30 -3.59
N LEU A 17 -0.62 0.60 -2.88
CA LEU A 17 0.81 0.44 -2.56
C LEU A 17 1.05 -0.40 -1.30
N GLN A 18 0.00 -0.75 -0.55
CA GLN A 18 0.12 -1.49 0.70
C GLN A 18 -1.13 -2.33 0.94
N CYS A 19 -1.03 -3.64 0.66
CA CYS A 19 -2.08 -4.61 0.92
C CYS A 19 -1.45 -5.92 1.39
N ASN A 20 -1.68 -6.27 2.66
CA ASN A 20 -1.13 -7.46 3.32
C ASN A 20 -1.99 -8.70 3.07
N GLY A 21 -3.21 -8.52 2.56
CA GLY A 21 -4.12 -9.63 2.29
C GLY A 21 -5.55 -9.20 2.00
N ALA A 22 -6.35 -10.14 1.52
CA ALA A 22 -7.79 -10.03 1.33
C ALA A 22 -8.41 -11.43 1.17
N ALA A 23 -9.74 -11.52 1.22
CA ALA A 23 -10.52 -12.73 0.96
C ALA A 23 -10.05 -13.96 1.79
N GLY A 24 -9.62 -13.72 3.02
CA GLY A 24 -9.15 -14.78 3.93
C GLY A 24 -7.69 -15.18 3.76
N VAL A 25 -6.93 -14.52 2.90
CA VAL A 25 -5.52 -14.85 2.61
C VAL A 25 -4.59 -13.81 3.22
N ASP A 26 -3.63 -14.26 4.04
CA ASP A 26 -2.48 -13.48 4.53
C ASP A 26 -1.29 -13.66 3.57
N VAL A 27 -0.91 -12.61 2.84
CA VAL A 27 0.18 -12.66 1.86
C VAL A 27 1.52 -13.04 2.49
N THR A 28 1.76 -12.67 3.75
CA THR A 28 2.98 -13.05 4.47
C THR A 28 2.99 -14.55 4.80
N GLY A 29 1.89 -15.07 5.33
CA GLY A 29 1.78 -16.47 5.72
C GLY A 29 1.63 -17.42 4.54
N GLU A 30 0.89 -17.01 3.52
CA GLU A 30 0.44 -17.83 2.40
C GLU A 30 0.73 -17.17 1.03
N PRO A 31 1.98 -16.79 0.73
CA PRO A 31 2.31 -16.05 -0.49
C PRO A 31 1.94 -16.81 -1.78
N GLU A 32 1.83 -18.13 -1.73
CA GLU A 32 1.43 -18.97 -2.86
C GLU A 32 -0.02 -18.73 -3.27
N ARG A 33 -0.86 -18.21 -2.37
CA ARG A 33 -2.27 -17.87 -2.61
C ARG A 33 -2.49 -16.43 -3.09
N LEU A 34 -1.43 -15.72 -3.45
CA LEU A 34 -1.45 -14.34 -3.94
C LEU A 34 -2.47 -14.14 -5.07
N GLY A 35 -2.67 -15.15 -5.93
CA GLY A 35 -3.66 -15.12 -7.00
C GLY A 35 -5.10 -14.98 -6.53
N GLU A 36 -5.46 -15.49 -5.33
CA GLU A 36 -6.80 -15.35 -4.75
C GLU A 36 -7.04 -13.90 -4.29
N VAL A 37 -6.03 -13.28 -3.69
CA VAL A 37 -6.07 -11.85 -3.34
C VAL A 37 -6.22 -11.01 -4.60
N ALA A 38 -5.38 -11.25 -5.61
CA ALA A 38 -5.42 -10.55 -6.89
C ALA A 38 -6.79 -10.65 -7.57
N ALA A 39 -7.47 -11.80 -7.51
CA ALA A 39 -8.81 -12.01 -8.06
C ALA A 39 -9.90 -11.26 -7.27
N ALA A 40 -9.72 -11.02 -5.98
CA ALA A 40 -10.68 -10.31 -5.14
C ALA A 40 -10.62 -8.78 -5.28
N LEU A 41 -9.43 -8.22 -5.44
CA LEU A 41 -9.17 -6.78 -5.43
C LEU A 41 -9.97 -5.95 -6.45
N PRO A 42 -10.28 -6.43 -7.67
CA PRO A 42 -11.06 -5.67 -8.64
C PRO A 42 -12.48 -5.28 -8.18
N ARG A 43 -13.05 -5.96 -7.19
CA ARG A 43 -14.34 -5.57 -6.59
C ARG A 43 -14.32 -4.15 -6.04
N TRP A 44 -13.15 -3.66 -5.66
CA TRP A 44 -12.90 -2.37 -5.06
C TRP A 44 -12.11 -1.43 -5.99
N GLY A 45 -12.12 -1.74 -7.30
CA GLY A 45 -11.49 -0.92 -8.33
C GLY A 45 -9.98 -1.09 -8.48
N VAL A 46 -9.34 -1.95 -7.69
CA VAL A 46 -7.89 -2.15 -7.73
C VAL A 46 -7.53 -3.00 -8.95
N THR A 47 -6.74 -2.43 -9.84
CA THR A 47 -6.21 -3.09 -11.04
C THR A 47 -4.74 -3.44 -10.91
N SER A 48 -4.05 -2.73 -10.02
CA SER A 48 -2.63 -2.95 -9.74
C SER A 48 -2.35 -2.76 -8.25
N TRP A 49 -1.41 -3.51 -7.70
CA TRP A 49 -1.11 -3.45 -6.29
C TRP A 49 0.31 -3.90 -5.94
N LEU A 50 0.75 -3.58 -4.74
CA LEU A 50 1.93 -4.18 -4.12
C LEU A 50 1.47 -5.17 -3.06
N PRO A 51 1.60 -6.49 -3.30
CA PRO A 51 1.61 -7.45 -2.22
C PRO A 51 2.58 -6.99 -1.15
N THR A 52 2.09 -6.85 0.08
CA THR A 52 2.89 -6.37 1.19
C THR A 52 3.12 -7.50 2.17
N ILE A 53 4.37 -7.74 2.53
CA ILE A 53 4.71 -8.68 3.60
C ILE A 53 5.29 -7.91 4.78
N VAL A 54 4.76 -8.21 5.95
CA VAL A 54 5.28 -7.68 7.20
C VAL A 54 6.59 -8.37 7.57
N THR A 55 7.30 -7.83 8.54
CA THR A 55 8.54 -8.42 9.07
C THR A 55 8.36 -9.90 9.38
N CYS A 56 9.16 -10.75 8.74
CA CYS A 56 9.07 -12.21 8.81
C CYS A 56 10.43 -12.88 8.63
N ALA A 57 10.47 -14.20 8.75
CA ALA A 57 11.67 -14.99 8.55
C ALA A 57 12.20 -14.92 7.10
N PRO A 58 13.51 -15.12 6.86
CA PRO A 58 14.12 -15.01 5.53
C PRO A 58 13.54 -15.95 4.48
N ASP A 59 13.14 -17.16 4.86
CA ASP A 59 12.52 -18.14 3.96
C ASP A 59 11.14 -17.69 3.48
N VAL A 60 10.36 -17.04 4.36
CA VAL A 60 9.06 -16.44 4.00
C VAL A 60 9.25 -15.33 2.96
N ARG A 61 10.25 -14.44 3.15
CA ARG A 61 10.54 -13.38 2.17
C ARG A 61 10.93 -13.96 0.81
N ARG A 62 11.74 -15.03 0.77
CA ARG A 62 12.10 -15.71 -0.49
C ARG A 62 10.89 -16.32 -1.18
N ARG A 63 9.99 -16.98 -0.43
CA ARG A 63 8.74 -17.53 -0.96
C ARG A 63 7.86 -16.42 -1.54
N ALA A 64 7.69 -15.31 -0.83
CA ALA A 64 6.91 -14.17 -1.31
C ALA A 64 7.49 -13.56 -2.60
N LEU A 65 8.81 -13.39 -2.69
CA LEU A 65 9.46 -12.92 -3.92
C LEU A 65 9.22 -13.87 -5.09
N ALA A 66 9.34 -15.18 -4.89
CA ALA A 66 9.07 -16.18 -5.91
C ALA A 66 7.60 -16.16 -6.36
N ALA A 67 6.66 -16.01 -5.41
CA ALA A 67 5.24 -15.90 -5.71
C ALA A 67 4.93 -14.64 -6.54
N VAL A 68 5.48 -13.49 -6.17
CA VAL A 68 5.30 -12.25 -6.93
C VAL A 68 5.89 -12.38 -8.34
N ALA A 69 7.07 -12.98 -8.49
CA ALA A 69 7.69 -13.19 -9.80
C ALA A 69 6.81 -14.04 -10.74
N SER A 70 6.09 -15.02 -10.19
CA SER A 70 5.16 -15.86 -10.97
C SER A 70 3.85 -15.16 -11.34
N HIS A 71 3.49 -14.07 -10.65
CA HIS A 71 2.28 -13.27 -10.88
C HIS A 71 2.58 -11.89 -11.50
N ALA A 72 3.84 -11.56 -11.73
CA ALA A 72 4.24 -10.31 -12.36
C ALA A 72 4.01 -10.36 -13.89
N GLY A 73 3.32 -9.34 -14.41
CA GLY A 73 3.09 -9.18 -15.84
C GLY A 73 1.61 -9.05 -16.20
N PRO A 74 1.29 -8.56 -17.41
CA PRO A 74 -0.08 -8.48 -17.87
C PRO A 74 -0.67 -9.91 -17.95
N PRO A 75 -1.99 -10.09 -17.69
CA PRO A 75 -2.66 -11.37 -17.87
C PRO A 75 -2.40 -11.89 -19.28
N SER A 76 -1.54 -12.90 -19.45
CA SER A 76 -1.25 -13.48 -20.74
C SER A 76 -2.52 -14.18 -21.27
N ALA A 77 -2.86 -13.89 -22.54
CA ALA A 77 -3.94 -14.56 -23.22
C ALA A 77 -3.53 -16.02 -23.47
N GLY A 78 -3.81 -16.92 -22.54
CA GLY A 78 -3.55 -18.34 -22.75
C GLY A 78 -3.03 -19.15 -21.56
N ALA A 79 -2.43 -18.55 -20.56
CA ALA A 79 -2.19 -19.23 -19.29
C ALA A 79 -3.40 -19.03 -18.39
N GLY A 80 -4.00 -20.07 -17.84
CA GLY A 80 -5.19 -20.02 -16.97
C GLY A 80 -5.02 -19.24 -15.65
N GLY A 81 -4.33 -18.09 -15.70
CA GLY A 81 -4.19 -17.14 -14.62
C GLY A 81 -5.52 -16.41 -14.40
N ALA A 82 -6.05 -16.46 -13.20
CA ALA A 82 -7.26 -15.76 -12.81
C ALA A 82 -7.15 -14.28 -13.21
N ALA A 83 -8.17 -13.77 -13.91
CA ALA A 83 -8.28 -12.37 -14.28
C ALA A 83 -8.42 -11.54 -13.00
N GLY A 84 -7.37 -10.87 -12.57
CA GLY A 84 -7.32 -10.10 -11.31
C GLY A 84 -6.36 -8.91 -11.40
N ALA A 85 -6.16 -8.24 -10.28
CA ALA A 85 -5.23 -7.13 -10.16
C ALA A 85 -3.77 -7.58 -10.40
N VAL A 86 -2.97 -6.75 -11.05
CA VAL A 86 -1.58 -7.03 -11.39
C VAL A 86 -0.67 -6.68 -10.20
N ALA A 87 0.13 -7.65 -9.73
CA ALA A 87 1.18 -7.39 -8.77
C ALA A 87 2.34 -6.62 -9.44
N LEU A 88 2.62 -5.40 -8.97
CA LEU A 88 3.65 -4.54 -9.55
C LEU A 88 5.03 -4.76 -8.92
N GLY A 89 5.18 -5.73 -8.08
CA GLY A 89 6.34 -6.07 -7.29
C GLY A 89 5.94 -6.23 -5.82
N LEU A 90 6.89 -6.55 -4.97
CA LEU A 90 6.70 -6.77 -3.54
C LEU A 90 6.99 -5.50 -2.76
N HIS A 91 6.15 -5.19 -1.77
CA HIS A 91 6.46 -4.25 -0.70
C HIS A 91 6.97 -5.04 0.51
N LEU A 92 8.22 -4.81 0.88
CA LEU A 92 8.80 -5.32 2.12
C LEU A 92 8.59 -4.29 3.23
N GLU A 93 7.69 -4.57 4.16
CA GLU A 93 7.50 -3.73 5.34
C GLU A 93 8.38 -4.23 6.48
N GLY A 94 9.55 -3.62 6.60
CA GLY A 94 10.65 -4.10 7.44
C GLY A 94 11.61 -5.03 6.68
N PRO A 95 12.49 -5.74 7.40
CA PRO A 95 12.58 -5.94 8.86
C PRO A 95 13.34 -4.84 9.63
N PHE A 96 13.76 -3.76 9.01
CA PHE A 96 14.57 -2.69 9.57
C PHE A 96 13.70 -1.63 10.24
N LEU A 97 12.88 -2.01 11.22
CA LEU A 97 11.92 -1.15 11.90
C LEU A 97 12.35 -0.83 13.33
N ALA A 98 11.96 0.34 13.83
CA ALA A 98 12.23 0.72 15.22
C ALA A 98 11.44 -0.17 16.19
N PRO A 99 12.08 -0.84 17.15
CA PRO A 99 11.39 -1.78 18.05
C PRO A 99 10.22 -1.13 18.83
N ARG A 100 10.35 0.16 19.17
CA ARG A 100 9.32 0.93 19.88
C ARG A 100 8.11 1.28 18.99
N ARG A 101 8.31 1.26 17.66
CA ARG A 101 7.30 1.58 16.64
C ARG A 101 6.93 0.37 15.78
N ARG A 102 7.18 -0.83 16.26
CA ARG A 102 6.94 -2.06 15.52
C ARG A 102 5.46 -2.30 15.15
N GLY A 103 4.52 -1.67 15.86
CA GLY A 103 3.09 -1.95 15.63
C GLY A 103 2.79 -3.45 15.73
N ALA A 104 2.12 -3.98 14.72
CA ALA A 104 1.75 -5.40 14.65
C ALA A 104 2.89 -6.34 14.24
N HIS A 105 4.09 -5.84 13.90
CA HIS A 105 5.20 -6.68 13.47
C HIS A 105 5.74 -7.56 14.62
N ASP A 106 6.17 -8.77 14.28
CA ASP A 106 6.75 -9.70 15.25
C ASP A 106 8.17 -9.24 15.62
N PRO A 107 8.42 -8.89 16.89
CA PRO A 107 9.73 -8.40 17.32
C PRO A 107 10.87 -9.41 17.13
N ARG A 108 10.58 -10.71 17.02
CA ARG A 108 11.58 -11.77 16.83
C ARG A 108 12.26 -11.69 15.46
N HIS A 109 11.63 -11.04 14.49
CA HIS A 109 12.12 -10.92 13.12
C HIS A 109 12.65 -9.52 12.78
N LEU A 110 12.60 -8.57 13.73
CA LEU A 110 13.24 -7.27 13.57
C LEU A 110 14.77 -7.44 13.60
N VAL A 111 15.44 -6.81 12.67
CA VAL A 111 16.90 -6.80 12.60
C VAL A 111 17.44 -5.40 12.35
N ALA A 112 18.66 -5.14 12.72
CA ALA A 112 19.33 -3.90 12.39
C ALA A 112 19.52 -3.76 10.86
N PRO A 113 19.46 -2.52 10.31
CA PRO A 113 19.77 -2.28 8.91
C PRO A 113 21.11 -2.86 8.49
N SER A 114 21.13 -3.65 7.40
CA SER A 114 22.28 -4.42 6.97
C SER A 114 22.38 -4.46 5.45
N LEU A 115 23.47 -3.95 4.90
CA LEU A 115 23.82 -4.09 3.48
C LEU A 115 24.00 -5.55 3.09
N ASP A 116 24.68 -6.33 3.94
CA ASP A 116 24.91 -7.77 3.73
C ASP A 116 23.58 -8.53 3.57
N LEU A 117 22.53 -8.18 4.35
CA LEU A 117 21.22 -8.78 4.18
C LEU A 117 20.61 -8.41 2.83
N VAL A 118 20.64 -7.14 2.45
CA VAL A 118 20.13 -6.65 1.16
C VAL A 118 20.82 -7.34 -0.02
N GLU A 119 22.13 -7.51 0.08
CA GLU A 119 22.95 -8.18 -0.95
C GLU A 119 22.67 -9.68 -1.03
N ARG A 120 22.69 -10.35 0.10
CA ARG A 120 22.49 -11.80 0.20
C ARG A 120 21.09 -12.22 -0.27
N GLU A 121 20.07 -11.42 0.02
CA GLU A 121 18.69 -11.67 -0.45
C GLU A 121 18.39 -11.05 -1.82
N GLY A 122 19.33 -10.29 -2.41
CA GLY A 122 19.25 -9.77 -3.76
C GLY A 122 18.16 -8.71 -3.97
N TRP A 123 17.86 -7.90 -2.95
CA TRP A 123 16.76 -6.92 -3.04
C TRP A 123 17.05 -5.87 -4.11
N SER A 124 16.24 -5.89 -5.15
CA SER A 124 16.30 -4.93 -6.25
C SER A 124 14.97 -4.87 -6.98
N ARG A 125 14.76 -3.80 -7.73
CA ARG A 125 13.58 -3.69 -8.60
C ARG A 125 13.54 -4.81 -9.63
N ALA A 126 14.68 -5.17 -10.19
CA ALA A 126 14.80 -6.26 -11.16
C ALA A 126 14.46 -7.63 -10.57
N ALA A 127 14.71 -7.83 -9.26
CA ALA A 127 14.34 -9.06 -8.54
C ALA A 127 12.89 -9.05 -8.02
N GLY A 128 12.11 -8.00 -8.33
CA GLY A 128 10.70 -7.91 -7.94
C GLY A 128 10.44 -7.15 -6.65
N VAL A 129 11.44 -6.57 -5.98
CA VAL A 129 11.20 -5.68 -4.83
C VAL A 129 10.88 -4.28 -5.32
N ALA A 130 9.65 -3.83 -5.14
CA ALA A 130 9.20 -2.51 -5.61
C ALA A 130 9.36 -1.42 -4.56
N LEU A 131 9.10 -1.74 -3.30
CA LEU A 131 9.11 -0.81 -2.18
C LEU A 131 9.64 -1.49 -0.93
N VAL A 132 10.44 -0.75 -0.14
CA VAL A 132 10.92 -1.19 1.19
C VAL A 132 10.61 -0.11 2.20
N THR A 133 9.90 -0.46 3.27
CA THR A 133 9.67 0.42 4.43
C THR A 133 10.71 0.12 5.50
N LEU A 134 11.35 1.17 6.01
CA LEU A 134 12.34 1.08 7.09
C LEU A 134 12.31 2.30 8.01
N ALA A 135 12.87 2.13 9.21
CA ALA A 135 13.09 3.20 10.18
C ALA A 135 14.45 3.86 9.91
N PRO A 136 14.46 5.09 9.39
CA PRO A 136 15.70 5.71 8.90
C PRO A 136 16.66 6.17 9.99
N GLU A 137 16.21 6.30 11.23
CA GLU A 137 17.03 6.67 12.39
C GLU A 137 17.91 5.53 12.91
N LEU A 138 17.64 4.31 12.48
CA LEU A 138 18.42 3.15 12.93
C LEU A 138 19.86 3.21 12.41
N ALA A 139 20.80 2.81 13.24
CA ALA A 139 22.21 2.74 12.85
C ALA A 139 22.38 1.86 11.60
N GLY A 140 23.05 2.36 10.57
CA GLY A 140 23.25 1.67 9.29
C GLY A 140 22.10 1.84 8.29
N ALA A 141 21.02 2.55 8.61
CA ALA A 141 19.87 2.70 7.71
C ALA A 141 20.21 3.53 6.46
N LEU A 142 20.91 4.67 6.59
CA LEU A 142 21.17 5.54 5.44
C LEU A 142 22.02 4.88 4.33
N PRO A 143 23.08 4.10 4.62
CA PRO A 143 23.73 3.27 3.59
C PRO A 143 22.80 2.27 2.91
N VAL A 144 21.90 1.61 3.66
CA VAL A 144 20.89 0.71 3.10
C VAL A 144 19.92 1.45 2.19
N VAL A 145 19.46 2.64 2.59
CA VAL A 145 18.61 3.51 1.75
C VAL A 145 19.29 3.77 0.39
N ARG A 146 20.54 4.24 0.39
CA ARG A 146 21.27 4.52 -0.87
C ARG A 146 21.39 3.28 -1.73
N ALA A 147 21.78 2.14 -1.15
CA ALA A 147 21.93 0.89 -1.88
C ALA A 147 20.63 0.39 -2.50
N LEU A 148 19.48 0.56 -1.83
CA LEU A 148 18.17 0.21 -2.38
C LEU A 148 17.76 1.15 -3.50
N VAL A 149 17.97 2.46 -3.33
CA VAL A 149 17.70 3.47 -4.37
C VAL A 149 18.51 3.21 -5.63
N ASP A 150 19.81 2.93 -5.49
CA ASP A 150 20.71 2.57 -6.62
C ASP A 150 20.25 1.31 -7.36
N ARG A 151 19.54 0.42 -6.66
CA ARG A 151 18.93 -0.81 -7.23
C ARG A 151 17.50 -0.60 -7.75
N GLY A 152 17.05 0.67 -7.83
CA GLY A 152 15.75 1.05 -8.37
C GLY A 152 14.56 0.78 -7.46
N VAL A 153 14.79 0.45 -6.19
CA VAL A 153 13.75 0.22 -5.19
C VAL A 153 13.27 1.56 -4.63
N VAL A 154 11.98 1.73 -4.48
CA VAL A 154 11.41 2.88 -3.74
C VAL A 154 11.63 2.64 -2.25
N VAL A 155 12.26 3.59 -1.57
CA VAL A 155 12.47 3.51 -0.12
C VAL A 155 11.47 4.41 0.59
N ALA A 156 10.72 3.80 1.50
CA ALA A 156 9.78 4.47 2.38
C ALA A 156 10.31 4.53 3.81
N ALA A 157 10.08 5.66 4.48
CA ALA A 157 10.23 5.76 5.92
C ALA A 157 8.91 5.40 6.61
N GLY A 158 8.99 4.59 7.66
CA GLY A 158 7.85 4.18 8.47
C GLY A 158 8.31 3.37 9.68
N HIS A 159 7.39 3.11 10.62
CA HIS A 159 7.71 2.39 11.87
C HIS A 159 8.93 2.99 12.58
N SER A 160 8.90 4.31 12.80
CA SER A 160 10.07 5.14 13.05
C SER A 160 9.86 6.12 14.20
N ASP A 161 10.86 6.29 15.02
CA ASP A 161 10.99 7.38 16.02
C ASP A 161 11.88 8.53 15.53
N ALA A 162 12.12 8.62 14.20
CA ALA A 162 13.02 9.62 13.64
C ALA A 162 12.62 11.05 14.05
N THR A 163 13.61 11.82 14.51
CA THR A 163 13.50 13.28 14.63
C THR A 163 13.37 13.92 13.25
N ALA A 164 12.95 15.17 13.19
CA ALA A 164 12.89 15.90 11.91
C ALA A 164 14.25 15.95 11.21
N THR A 165 15.33 16.12 11.95
CA THR A 165 16.70 16.13 11.42
C THR A 165 17.07 14.78 10.82
N GLN A 166 16.74 13.68 11.48
CA GLN A 166 17.01 12.31 10.96
C GLN A 166 16.15 12.00 9.74
N ALA A 167 14.88 12.42 9.75
CA ALA A 167 13.98 12.27 8.59
C ALA A 167 14.49 13.07 7.38
N ALA A 168 14.94 14.33 7.57
CA ALA A 168 15.54 15.12 6.49
C ALA A 168 16.80 14.45 5.91
N ALA A 169 17.70 13.93 6.78
CA ALA A 169 18.87 13.20 6.32
C ALA A 169 18.50 11.93 5.53
N ALA A 170 17.38 11.28 5.86
CA ALA A 170 16.88 10.13 5.11
C ALA A 170 16.35 10.54 3.74
N VAL A 171 15.68 11.68 3.61
CA VAL A 171 15.27 12.25 2.31
C VAL A 171 16.49 12.56 1.45
N ASP A 172 17.53 13.16 2.03
CA ASP A 172 18.79 13.42 1.32
C ASP A 172 19.51 12.14 0.89
N ALA A 173 19.29 11.03 1.60
CA ALA A 173 19.78 9.71 1.23
C ALA A 173 18.94 9.01 0.15
N GLY A 174 17.72 9.50 -0.14
CA GLY A 174 16.86 8.99 -1.21
C GLY A 174 15.53 8.40 -0.77
N VAL A 175 15.15 8.50 0.51
CA VAL A 175 13.77 8.22 0.93
C VAL A 175 12.83 9.16 0.20
N SER A 176 11.80 8.62 -0.46
CA SER A 176 10.85 9.39 -1.27
C SER A 176 9.38 9.15 -0.91
N TYR A 177 9.11 8.24 0.01
CA TYR A 177 7.77 7.90 0.45
C TYR A 177 7.69 7.73 1.97
N VAL A 178 6.51 7.96 2.53
CA VAL A 178 6.21 7.68 3.95
C VAL A 178 5.04 6.72 4.00
N THR A 179 5.26 5.59 4.63
CA THR A 179 4.28 4.50 4.79
C THR A 179 3.24 4.91 5.83
N HIS A 180 1.94 4.68 5.54
CA HIS A 180 0.77 4.91 6.40
C HIS A 180 0.97 6.06 7.43
N LEU A 181 1.18 7.27 6.89
CA LEU A 181 1.47 8.50 7.64
C LEU A 181 0.66 8.60 8.95
N PHE A 182 1.31 8.99 10.03
CA PHE A 182 0.87 9.07 11.43
C PHE A 182 0.83 7.72 12.18
N ASN A 183 0.79 6.58 11.49
CA ASN A 183 0.73 5.29 12.15
C ASN A 183 2.13 4.74 12.43
N ALA A 184 2.32 4.15 13.60
CA ALA A 184 3.59 3.56 14.03
C ALA A 184 4.79 4.50 13.88
N MET A 185 4.62 5.80 14.18
CA MET A 185 5.70 6.79 14.18
C MET A 185 5.58 7.76 15.37
N ALA A 186 6.61 8.56 15.61
CA ALA A 186 6.55 9.60 16.61
C ALA A 186 5.42 10.59 16.28
N PRO A 187 4.60 11.01 17.25
CA PRO A 187 3.54 11.98 17.00
C PRO A 187 4.13 13.33 16.58
N LEU A 188 3.43 14.03 15.67
CA LEU A 188 3.79 15.39 15.29
C LEU A 188 3.70 16.33 16.50
N HIS A 189 4.81 16.92 16.88
CA HIS A 189 4.87 17.88 17.95
C HIS A 189 5.49 19.21 17.44
N HIS A 190 4.95 20.34 17.86
CA HIS A 190 5.30 21.66 17.33
C HIS A 190 6.78 22.08 17.51
N ARG A 191 7.53 21.45 18.42
CA ARG A 191 8.97 21.66 18.61
C ARG A 191 9.83 20.52 18.11
N GLU A 192 9.26 19.33 17.88
CA GLU A 192 9.90 18.18 17.26
C GLU A 192 8.87 17.49 16.35
N PRO A 193 8.75 17.95 15.10
CA PRO A 193 7.68 17.47 14.21
C PRO A 193 7.88 16.03 13.71
N GLY A 194 9.05 15.47 13.91
CA GLY A 194 9.37 14.09 13.55
C GLY A 194 9.20 13.78 12.07
N LEU A 195 9.12 12.50 11.75
CA LEU A 195 8.88 12.05 10.39
C LEU A 195 7.57 12.59 9.81
N ALA A 196 6.50 12.63 10.61
CA ALA A 196 5.20 13.11 10.15
C ALA A 196 5.24 14.58 9.70
N GLY A 197 5.92 15.45 10.45
CA GLY A 197 6.08 16.85 10.08
C GLY A 197 6.91 17.05 8.82
N VAL A 198 8.00 16.31 8.68
CA VAL A 198 8.83 16.37 7.47
C VAL A 198 8.06 15.87 6.25
N ALA A 199 7.27 14.80 6.38
CA ALA A 199 6.42 14.28 5.30
C ALA A 199 5.43 15.32 4.77
N LEU A 200 4.84 16.10 5.69
CA LEU A 200 3.88 17.14 5.32
C LEU A 200 4.55 18.34 4.65
N ALA A 201 5.77 18.70 5.06
CA ALA A 201 6.46 19.92 4.66
C ALA A 201 7.42 19.75 3.47
N ASP A 202 8.12 18.62 3.35
CA ASP A 202 9.11 18.39 2.28
C ASP A 202 8.42 17.91 0.99
N GLU A 203 8.52 18.71 -0.07
CA GLU A 203 7.87 18.42 -1.36
C GLU A 203 8.46 17.21 -2.08
N ARG A 204 9.62 16.73 -1.70
CA ARG A 204 10.26 15.52 -2.24
C ARG A 204 9.58 14.24 -1.75
N LEU A 205 8.86 14.32 -0.61
CA LEU A 205 8.17 13.19 0.00
C LEU A 205 6.73 13.08 -0.47
N ARG A 206 6.32 11.88 -0.82
CA ARG A 206 4.94 11.45 -0.94
C ARG A 206 4.56 10.63 0.28
N ALA A 207 3.27 10.49 0.59
CA ALA A 207 2.86 9.72 1.76
C ALA A 207 1.58 8.92 1.49
N GLY A 208 1.53 7.70 2.05
CA GLY A 208 0.35 6.87 2.13
C GLY A 208 -0.50 7.24 3.35
N VAL A 209 -1.81 7.24 3.21
CA VAL A 209 -2.75 7.46 4.31
C VAL A 209 -3.84 6.40 4.28
N ILE A 210 -4.12 5.79 5.43
CA ILE A 210 -5.25 4.88 5.65
C ILE A 210 -6.45 5.75 6.06
N ALA A 211 -7.36 6.01 5.12
CA ALA A 211 -8.49 6.92 5.33
C ALA A 211 -9.76 6.16 5.76
N ASP A 212 -9.67 5.34 6.80
CA ASP A 212 -10.80 4.57 7.35
C ASP A 212 -11.54 5.30 8.48
N GLY A 213 -10.94 6.38 9.03
CA GLY A 213 -11.47 7.10 10.20
C GLY A 213 -11.15 6.44 11.53
N LEU A 214 -10.36 5.35 11.53
CA LEU A 214 -9.91 4.60 12.71
C LEU A 214 -8.40 4.76 12.92
N HIS A 215 -7.60 4.51 11.87
CA HIS A 215 -6.16 4.69 11.88
C HIS A 215 -5.78 6.17 11.91
N VAL A 216 -6.55 7.00 11.23
CA VAL A 216 -6.36 8.45 11.17
C VAL A 216 -7.72 9.13 11.31
N ASP A 217 -7.83 10.03 12.28
CA ASP A 217 -9.04 10.83 12.48
C ASP A 217 -9.41 11.61 11.20
N PRO A 218 -10.69 11.72 10.83
CA PRO A 218 -11.14 12.46 9.64
C PRO A 218 -10.58 13.87 9.53
N LEU A 219 -10.43 14.62 10.63
CA LEU A 219 -9.83 15.96 10.61
C LEU A 219 -8.34 15.90 10.23
N VAL A 220 -7.61 14.89 10.71
CA VAL A 220 -6.20 14.70 10.40
C VAL A 220 -6.01 14.25 8.96
N VAL A 221 -6.92 13.40 8.42
CA VAL A 221 -6.96 13.07 6.98
C VAL A 221 -7.16 14.34 6.14
N ALA A 222 -8.07 15.22 6.54
CA ALA A 222 -8.31 16.50 5.85
C ALA A 222 -7.08 17.42 5.89
N LEU A 223 -6.37 17.48 7.02
CA LEU A 223 -5.11 18.24 7.16
C LEU A 223 -4.03 17.67 6.23
N ALA A 224 -3.84 16.35 6.24
CA ALA A 224 -2.89 15.67 5.37
C ALA A 224 -3.19 15.92 3.88
N ALA A 225 -4.48 15.84 3.49
CA ALA A 225 -4.90 16.09 2.11
C ALA A 225 -4.59 17.51 1.63
N ARG A 226 -4.72 18.50 2.52
CA ARG A 226 -4.36 19.90 2.21
C ARG A 226 -2.85 20.11 2.10
N ALA A 227 -2.09 19.53 3.03
CA ALA A 227 -0.64 19.71 3.07
C ALA A 227 0.09 18.93 1.96
N LEU A 228 -0.33 17.71 1.69
CA LEU A 228 0.29 16.86 0.69
C LEU A 228 -0.17 17.17 -0.74
N GLY A 229 -1.42 17.57 -0.94
CA GLY A 229 -1.94 17.78 -2.29
C GLY A 229 -1.83 16.51 -3.15
N ASP A 230 -1.22 16.63 -4.33
CA ASP A 230 -0.98 15.51 -5.26
C ASP A 230 0.13 14.53 -4.79
N ARG A 231 0.74 14.79 -3.65
CA ARG A 231 1.71 13.89 -2.99
C ARG A 231 1.03 12.84 -2.11
N LEU A 232 -0.27 13.00 -1.79
CA LEU A 232 -1.04 12.06 -1.00
C LEU A 232 -1.42 10.85 -1.85
N SER A 233 -1.12 9.64 -1.36
CA SER A 233 -1.68 8.38 -1.83
C SER A 233 -2.61 7.80 -0.77
N LEU A 234 -3.76 7.25 -1.17
CA LEU A 234 -4.52 6.40 -0.28
C LEU A 234 -4.01 4.95 -0.39
N VAL A 235 -3.89 4.30 0.75
CA VAL A 235 -3.55 2.88 0.85
C VAL A 235 -4.57 2.18 1.72
N THR A 236 -4.73 0.89 1.51
CA THR A 236 -5.64 0.11 2.35
C THR A 236 -4.98 -0.36 3.63
N ASP A 237 -3.73 -0.76 3.57
CA ASP A 237 -3.09 -1.58 4.61
C ASP A 237 -3.98 -2.76 5.01
N ALA A 238 -4.71 -3.29 4.00
CA ALA A 238 -5.68 -4.34 4.21
C ALA A 238 -5.00 -5.65 4.60
N VAL A 239 -5.69 -6.42 5.42
CA VAL A 239 -5.29 -7.77 5.83
C VAL A 239 -6.30 -8.81 5.33
N ALA A 240 -6.07 -10.07 5.61
CA ALA A 240 -6.92 -11.20 5.22
C ALA A 240 -8.42 -10.99 5.48
N ALA A 241 -8.77 -10.15 6.44
CA ALA A 241 -10.16 -9.83 6.79
C ALA A 241 -10.93 -9.04 5.72
N LEU A 242 -10.23 -8.31 4.83
CA LEU A 242 -10.90 -7.56 3.76
C LEU A 242 -11.67 -8.52 2.83
N GLY A 243 -12.99 -8.38 2.78
CA GLY A 243 -13.87 -9.24 1.97
C GLY A 243 -14.05 -10.66 2.49
N ALA A 244 -13.59 -10.97 3.70
CA ALA A 244 -13.83 -12.21 4.42
C ALA A 244 -14.91 -12.02 5.50
N PRO A 245 -15.55 -13.11 5.97
CA PRO A 245 -16.41 -13.04 7.15
C PRO A 245 -15.67 -12.51 8.38
N PRO A 246 -16.36 -11.80 9.30
CA PRO A 246 -15.77 -11.37 10.57
C PRO A 246 -15.23 -12.55 11.38
N GLY A 247 -14.13 -12.34 12.09
CA GLY A 247 -13.53 -13.37 12.94
C GLY A 247 -12.04 -13.19 13.13
N ARG A 248 -11.38 -14.29 13.45
CA ARG A 248 -9.92 -14.32 13.60
C ARG A 248 -9.24 -14.35 12.25
N VAL A 249 -8.19 -13.56 12.14
CA VAL A 249 -7.35 -13.48 10.93
C VAL A 249 -5.88 -13.57 11.32
N HIS A 250 -5.05 -13.88 10.35
CA HIS A 250 -3.60 -13.93 10.53
C HIS A 250 -2.94 -12.75 9.82
N LEU A 251 -1.85 -12.25 10.40
CA LEU A 251 -0.96 -11.26 9.83
C LEU A 251 0.48 -11.64 10.20
N GLY A 252 1.24 -12.14 9.24
CA GLY A 252 2.65 -12.52 9.43
C GLY A 252 2.88 -13.54 10.55
N GLY A 253 1.97 -14.50 10.72
CA GLY A 253 2.02 -15.51 11.76
C GLY A 253 1.48 -15.06 13.13
N ARG A 254 1.02 -13.83 13.27
CA ARG A 254 0.28 -13.33 14.45
C ARG A 254 -1.21 -13.45 14.24
N THR A 255 -1.94 -13.78 15.30
CA THR A 255 -3.40 -13.81 15.27
C THR A 255 -3.95 -12.44 15.66
N ALA A 256 -4.85 -11.90 14.85
CA ALA A 256 -5.62 -10.70 15.11
C ALA A 256 -7.13 -11.01 15.04
N GLU A 257 -7.95 -10.12 15.54
CA GLU A 257 -9.40 -10.27 15.56
C GLU A 257 -10.06 -9.02 14.98
N VAL A 258 -11.09 -9.24 14.16
CA VAL A 258 -11.93 -8.16 13.64
C VAL A 258 -12.97 -7.80 14.67
N SER A 259 -12.94 -6.56 15.16
CA SER A 259 -13.92 -6.02 16.08
C SER A 259 -15.30 -5.93 15.42
N ALA A 260 -16.31 -6.48 16.07
CA ALA A 260 -17.69 -6.43 15.58
C ALA A 260 -18.31 -5.01 15.64
N GLY A 261 -17.76 -4.12 16.46
CA GLY A 261 -18.31 -2.78 16.67
C GLY A 261 -17.85 -1.77 15.61
N ASP A 262 -16.54 -1.65 15.40
CA ASP A 262 -15.93 -0.65 14.52
C ASP A 262 -15.27 -1.25 13.26
N GLY A 263 -15.19 -2.58 13.16
CA GLY A 263 -14.52 -3.28 12.05
C GLY A 263 -12.99 -3.19 12.10
N ALA A 264 -12.42 -2.65 13.16
CA ALA A 264 -10.98 -2.57 13.33
C ALA A 264 -10.37 -3.95 13.55
N VAL A 265 -9.21 -4.18 12.99
CA VAL A 265 -8.41 -5.38 13.20
C VAL A 265 -7.42 -5.11 14.34
N ARG A 266 -7.45 -5.93 15.38
CA ARG A 266 -6.61 -5.72 16.57
C ARG A 266 -5.92 -7.01 16.99
N LEU A 267 -4.70 -6.85 17.47
CA LEU A 267 -4.00 -7.88 18.23
C LEU A 267 -4.62 -8.02 19.65
N PRO A 268 -4.33 -9.12 20.37
CA PRO A 268 -4.85 -9.31 21.74
C PRO A 268 -4.48 -8.20 22.73
N ASP A 269 -3.40 -7.45 22.47
CA ASP A 269 -2.96 -6.31 23.29
C ASP A 269 -3.65 -4.99 22.90
N GLY A 270 -4.60 -5.00 21.95
CA GLY A 270 -5.35 -3.85 21.48
C GLY A 270 -4.66 -3.07 20.33
N THR A 271 -3.44 -3.44 19.94
CA THR A 271 -2.72 -2.81 18.82
C THR A 271 -3.49 -3.00 17.51
N LEU A 272 -3.68 -1.94 16.74
CA LEU A 272 -4.20 -2.03 15.37
C LEU A 272 -3.25 -2.86 14.49
N ALA A 273 -3.82 -3.71 13.65
CA ALA A 273 -3.09 -4.69 12.84
C ALA A 273 -3.60 -4.71 11.39
N GLY A 274 -3.33 -3.63 10.67
CA GLY A 274 -3.89 -3.38 9.35
C GLY A 274 -5.39 -3.10 9.37
N SER A 275 -6.00 -3.07 8.21
CA SER A 275 -7.39 -2.63 8.03
C SER A 275 -8.28 -3.65 7.32
N THR A 276 -9.59 -3.36 7.31
CA THR A 276 -10.58 -3.97 6.42
C THR A 276 -11.09 -2.96 5.39
N LEU A 277 -10.36 -1.87 5.16
CA LEU A 277 -10.76 -0.76 4.30
C LEU A 277 -10.66 -1.14 2.82
N PRO A 278 -11.76 -1.18 2.05
CA PRO A 278 -11.69 -1.27 0.59
C PRO A 278 -11.20 0.06 0.00
N LEU A 279 -10.40 0.01 -1.07
CA LEU A 279 -9.77 1.22 -1.63
C LEU A 279 -10.79 2.22 -2.21
N ASP A 280 -11.90 1.75 -2.79
CA ASP A 280 -13.00 2.61 -3.23
C ASP A 280 -13.69 3.34 -2.07
N ARG A 281 -13.75 2.71 -0.89
CA ARG A 281 -14.25 3.35 0.32
C ARG A 281 -13.28 4.42 0.82
N ALA A 282 -11.97 4.16 0.74
CA ALA A 282 -10.95 5.17 1.04
C ALA A 282 -11.12 6.42 0.17
N VAL A 283 -11.42 6.26 -1.13
CA VAL A 283 -11.74 7.38 -2.04
C VAL A 283 -12.96 8.16 -1.55
N ARG A 284 -14.07 7.49 -1.25
CA ARG A 284 -15.28 8.14 -0.74
C ARG A 284 -15.05 8.82 0.61
N ASN A 285 -14.28 8.19 1.48
CA ASN A 285 -13.93 8.77 2.77
C ASN A 285 -13.08 10.03 2.60
N LEU A 286 -12.13 10.06 1.68
CA LEU A 286 -11.36 11.27 1.41
C LEU A 286 -12.25 12.42 0.92
N VAL A 287 -13.23 12.15 0.05
CA VAL A 287 -14.25 13.15 -0.35
C VAL A 287 -15.01 13.64 0.87
N ALA A 288 -15.50 12.74 1.70
CA ALA A 288 -16.31 13.09 2.88
C ALA A 288 -15.53 13.84 3.95
N PHE A 289 -14.28 13.39 4.25
CA PHE A 289 -13.47 13.95 5.35
C PHE A 289 -12.81 15.28 4.97
N ALA A 290 -12.29 15.38 3.75
CA ALA A 290 -11.51 16.53 3.30
C ALA A 290 -12.31 17.53 2.43
N GLY A 291 -13.53 17.19 2.01
CA GLY A 291 -14.33 18.03 1.12
C GLY A 291 -13.73 18.20 -0.27
N VAL A 292 -12.85 17.31 -0.70
CA VAL A 292 -12.24 17.37 -2.03
C VAL A 292 -13.18 16.80 -3.09
N PRO A 293 -13.12 17.28 -4.35
CA PRO A 293 -13.91 16.70 -5.42
C PRO A 293 -13.45 15.27 -5.76
N LEU A 294 -14.35 14.46 -6.34
CA LEU A 294 -14.12 13.05 -6.60
C LEU A 294 -12.88 12.79 -7.49
N ASP A 295 -12.65 13.61 -8.51
CA ASP A 295 -11.50 13.49 -9.40
C ASP A 295 -10.17 13.62 -8.64
N ARG A 296 -10.10 14.55 -7.67
CA ARG A 296 -8.93 14.69 -6.80
C ARG A 296 -8.75 13.46 -5.88
N ALA A 297 -9.83 12.95 -5.32
CA ALA A 297 -9.76 11.73 -4.50
C ALA A 297 -9.34 10.49 -5.33
N VAL A 298 -9.80 10.39 -6.58
CA VAL A 298 -9.38 9.35 -7.53
C VAL A 298 -7.89 9.47 -7.86
N ARG A 299 -7.34 10.68 -8.02
CA ARG A 299 -5.89 10.87 -8.23
C ARG A 299 -5.05 10.29 -7.10
N ALA A 300 -5.54 10.30 -5.86
CA ALA A 300 -4.85 9.74 -4.70
C ALA A 300 -4.73 8.20 -4.74
N VAL A 301 -5.50 7.51 -5.58
CA VAL A 301 -5.43 6.05 -5.80
C VAL A 301 -5.01 5.68 -7.23
N THR A 302 -4.63 6.64 -8.06
CA THR A 302 -4.25 6.43 -9.46
C THR A 302 -2.92 7.11 -9.78
N ALA A 303 -2.92 8.38 -10.13
CA ALA A 303 -1.71 9.14 -10.52
C ALA A 303 -0.69 9.28 -9.37
N ALA A 304 -1.15 9.47 -8.13
CA ALA A 304 -0.25 9.64 -7.00
C ALA A 304 0.56 8.35 -6.69
N PRO A 305 -0.06 7.15 -6.52
CA PRO A 305 0.71 5.92 -6.34
C PRO A 305 1.50 5.52 -7.59
N ALA A 306 1.03 5.81 -8.82
CA ALA A 306 1.81 5.61 -10.02
C ALA A 306 3.11 6.42 -10.00
N ALA A 307 3.03 7.68 -9.55
CA ALA A 307 4.22 8.54 -9.41
C ALA A 307 5.19 8.04 -8.33
N VAL A 308 4.70 7.43 -7.23
CA VAL A 308 5.58 6.78 -6.23
C VAL A 308 6.41 5.68 -6.88
N LEU A 309 5.77 4.83 -7.70
CA LEU A 309 6.44 3.72 -8.38
C LEU A 309 7.12 4.11 -9.70
N ARG A 310 7.06 5.41 -10.08
CA ARG A 310 7.62 5.95 -11.34
C ARG A 310 7.04 5.25 -12.58
N LEU A 311 5.74 4.89 -12.53
CA LEU A 311 5.03 4.29 -13.67
C LEU A 311 4.60 5.39 -14.64
N THR A 312 4.75 5.13 -15.93
CA THR A 312 4.38 6.07 -17.01
C THR A 312 3.19 5.59 -17.84
N ASP A 313 2.84 4.31 -17.68
CA ASP A 313 1.81 3.63 -18.47
C ASP A 313 0.52 3.34 -17.68
N ARG A 314 0.45 3.73 -16.40
CA ARG A 314 -0.68 3.49 -15.49
C ARG A 314 -1.07 4.75 -14.70
N GLY A 315 -2.24 4.72 -14.07
CA GLY A 315 -2.75 5.84 -13.27
C GLY A 315 -3.32 6.99 -14.10
N VAL A 316 -3.41 6.82 -15.41
CA VAL A 316 -3.97 7.79 -16.37
C VAL A 316 -4.86 7.09 -17.40
N VAL A 317 -5.83 7.83 -17.97
CA VAL A 317 -6.56 7.41 -19.16
C VAL A 317 -6.02 8.20 -20.34
N ALA A 318 -5.12 7.57 -21.11
CA ALA A 318 -4.46 8.20 -22.25
C ALA A 318 -4.12 7.17 -23.32
N PRO A 319 -4.00 7.57 -24.59
CA PRO A 319 -3.49 6.68 -25.64
C PRO A 319 -2.10 6.15 -25.29
N GLY A 320 -1.90 4.83 -25.46
CA GLY A 320 -0.64 4.16 -25.12
C GLY A 320 -0.52 3.69 -23.67
N ALA A 321 -1.39 4.15 -22.77
CA ALA A 321 -1.46 3.61 -21.41
C ALA A 321 -2.11 2.23 -21.37
N VAL A 322 -1.80 1.46 -20.34
CA VAL A 322 -2.48 0.17 -20.08
C VAL A 322 -3.97 0.44 -19.85
N ALA A 323 -4.83 -0.36 -20.49
CA ALA A 323 -6.28 -0.21 -20.39
C ALA A 323 -6.83 -0.77 -19.05
N ASP A 324 -6.29 -0.27 -17.96
CA ASP A 324 -6.75 -0.49 -16.60
C ASP A 324 -7.75 0.64 -16.26
N LEU A 325 -9.02 0.28 -16.14
CA LEU A 325 -10.11 1.26 -15.98
C LEU A 325 -11.07 0.84 -14.87
N VAL A 326 -11.65 1.84 -14.24
CA VAL A 326 -12.75 1.66 -13.28
C VAL A 326 -13.94 2.52 -13.70
N LEU A 327 -15.11 1.94 -13.73
CA LEU A 327 -16.36 2.65 -13.87
C LEU A 327 -16.94 2.91 -12.48
N LEU A 328 -17.16 4.17 -12.15
CA LEU A 328 -17.67 4.60 -10.85
C LEU A 328 -19.06 5.24 -11.01
N THR A 329 -19.89 5.09 -9.99
CA THR A 329 -21.04 5.97 -9.84
C THR A 329 -20.56 7.42 -9.61
N PRO A 330 -21.40 8.44 -9.78
CA PRO A 330 -21.08 9.82 -9.41
C PRO A 330 -20.68 9.97 -7.93
N GLY A 331 -21.13 9.06 -7.06
CA GLY A 331 -20.75 8.99 -5.64
C GLY A 331 -19.47 8.21 -5.37
N GLY A 332 -18.75 7.74 -6.39
CA GLY A 332 -17.46 7.06 -6.25
C GLY A 332 -17.52 5.56 -5.91
N ALA A 333 -18.70 4.92 -5.98
CA ALA A 333 -18.78 3.46 -5.82
C ALA A 333 -18.40 2.74 -7.12
N VAL A 334 -17.66 1.63 -7.00
CA VAL A 334 -17.23 0.81 -8.14
C VAL A 334 -18.43 0.10 -8.75
N VAL A 335 -18.56 0.21 -10.07
CA VAL A 335 -19.58 -0.48 -10.89
C VAL A 335 -18.93 -1.58 -11.73
N ALA A 336 -17.80 -1.29 -12.37
CA ALA A 336 -17.05 -2.28 -13.12
C ALA A 336 -15.55 -1.96 -13.09
N THR A 337 -14.72 -2.99 -13.19
CA THR A 337 -13.28 -2.88 -13.24
C THR A 337 -12.73 -3.65 -14.44
N LEU A 338 -11.83 -3.01 -15.17
CA LEU A 338 -11.13 -3.59 -16.32
C LEU A 338 -9.63 -3.64 -16.02
N VAL A 339 -9.02 -4.78 -16.28
CA VAL A 339 -7.57 -4.99 -16.23
C VAL A 339 -7.08 -5.37 -17.63
N GLY A 340 -6.16 -4.59 -18.18
CA GLY A 340 -5.65 -4.80 -19.53
C GLY A 340 -6.75 -4.82 -20.60
N GLY A 341 -7.80 -4.02 -20.43
CA GLY A 341 -8.95 -3.95 -21.32
C GLY A 341 -9.97 -5.09 -21.19
N ARG A 342 -9.82 -5.99 -20.23
CA ARG A 342 -10.77 -7.07 -19.93
C ARG A 342 -11.60 -6.74 -18.70
N VAL A 343 -12.91 -6.93 -18.77
CA VAL A 343 -13.77 -6.81 -17.59
C VAL A 343 -13.47 -7.96 -16.65
N VAL A 344 -13.05 -7.63 -15.44
CA VAL A 344 -12.71 -8.61 -14.36
C VAL A 344 -13.71 -8.52 -13.20
N HIS A 345 -14.46 -7.41 -13.12
CA HIS A 345 -15.57 -7.24 -12.19
C HIS A 345 -16.64 -6.36 -12.85
N ASP A 346 -17.91 -6.76 -12.72
CA ASP A 346 -19.07 -5.96 -13.11
C ASP A 346 -20.21 -6.24 -12.13
N ALA A 347 -20.52 -5.24 -11.29
CA ALA A 347 -21.60 -5.34 -10.29
C ALA A 347 -23.02 -5.39 -10.92
N ARG A 348 -23.13 -5.12 -12.23
CA ARG A 348 -24.41 -5.19 -12.98
C ARG A 348 -24.69 -6.60 -13.53
N ALA A 349 -23.69 -7.47 -13.55
CA ALA A 349 -23.76 -8.82 -14.11
C ALA A 349 -24.19 -9.89 -13.10
N GLY A 350 -24.60 -9.49 -11.88
CA GLY A 350 -25.08 -10.36 -10.80
C GLY A 350 -26.58 -10.50 -10.75
#